data_8da9fd1389782b54ace7fea2bbe29f3c
#
_entry.id   8da9fd1389782b54ace7fea2bbe29f3c
#
_cell.length_a   1.000
_cell.length_b   1.000
_cell.length_c   1.000
_cell.angle_alpha   90.00
_cell.angle_beta   90.00
_cell.angle_gamma   90.00
#
_symmetry.space_group_name_H-M   'P 1'
#
loop_
_entity.id
_entity.type
_entity.pdbx_description
1 polymer ?
#
loop_
_entity_poly.entity_id
_entity_poly.type
_entity_poly.pdbx_seq_one_letter_code
_entity_poly.pdbx_strand_id
1 'polypeptide(L)'
;MFKEFGQLMSLLRNSGKLQEQLQQFQQQLGHIVAEATVGGGYVTAKVNGRLELVDLRLSEELLALQDREMMEDLIVAAVNQALSQVRQRIAEEGAKMATQLGLPIGLGGLPGFGPPSGQ
;
A
#
# COMPACT_ATOMS: atom_id res chain seq x y z
N MET A 1 18.05 -28.04 -12.64
CA MET A 1 18.19 -27.64 -11.22
C MET A 1 19.36 -26.68 -11.04
N PHE A 2 20.56 -27.03 -11.51
CA PHE A 2 21.71 -26.15 -11.37
C PHE A 2 21.63 -24.89 -12.23
N LYS A 3 20.95 -24.95 -13.36
CA LYS A 3 20.76 -23.76 -14.20
C LYS A 3 19.93 -22.68 -13.51
N GLU A 4 18.90 -23.09 -12.81
CA GLU A 4 18.05 -22.16 -12.07
C GLU A 4 18.82 -21.52 -10.93
N PHE A 5 19.64 -22.29 -10.26
CA PHE A 5 20.50 -21.80 -9.20
C PHE A 5 21.53 -20.82 -9.75
N GLY A 6 22.08 -21.10 -10.94
CA GLY A 6 23.01 -20.20 -11.59
C GLY A 6 22.38 -18.86 -11.96
N GLN A 7 21.13 -18.89 -12.42
CA GLN A 7 20.40 -17.66 -12.71
C GLN A 7 20.16 -16.85 -11.43
N LEU A 8 19.82 -17.53 -10.34
CA LEU A 8 19.63 -16.89 -9.07
C LEU A 8 20.92 -16.23 -8.58
N MET A 9 22.03 -16.94 -8.71
CA MET A 9 23.33 -16.41 -8.35
C MET A 9 23.73 -15.22 -9.23
N SER A 10 23.36 -15.28 -10.50
CA SER A 10 23.61 -14.18 -11.42
C SER A 10 22.83 -12.94 -11.01
N LEU A 11 21.59 -13.11 -10.57
CA LEU A 11 20.80 -12.01 -10.04
C LEU A 11 21.43 -11.43 -8.77
N LEU A 12 21.96 -12.28 -7.92
CA LEU A 12 22.64 -11.82 -6.71
C LEU A 12 23.93 -11.05 -7.03
N ARG A 13 24.62 -11.44 -8.11
CA ARG A 13 25.82 -10.71 -8.55
C ARG A 13 25.48 -9.34 -9.10
N ASN A 14 24.28 -9.18 -9.64
CA ASN A 14 23.77 -7.88 -10.07
C ASN A 14 23.00 -7.19 -8.97
N SER A 15 23.31 -7.51 -7.73
CA SER A 15 22.58 -7.05 -6.57
C SER A 15 22.57 -5.52 -6.42
N GLY A 16 23.61 -4.84 -6.91
CA GLY A 16 23.65 -3.39 -6.83
C GLY A 16 22.52 -2.74 -7.59
N LYS A 17 22.24 -3.26 -8.79
CA LYS A 17 21.15 -2.75 -9.61
C LYS A 17 19.79 -3.06 -8.99
N LEU A 18 19.65 -4.27 -8.48
CA LEU A 18 18.42 -4.69 -7.82
C LEU A 18 18.18 -3.90 -6.54
N GLN A 19 19.21 -3.68 -5.73
CA GLN A 19 19.11 -2.88 -4.52
C GLN A 19 18.72 -1.44 -4.83
N GLU A 20 19.28 -0.88 -5.89
CA GLU A 20 18.94 0.47 -6.33
C GLU A 20 17.47 0.58 -6.67
N GLN A 21 16.93 -0.40 -7.40
CA GLN A 21 15.52 -0.41 -7.76
C GLN A 21 14.63 -0.61 -6.55
N LEU A 22 15.04 -1.45 -5.60
CA LEU A 22 14.29 -1.63 -4.38
C LEU A 22 14.26 -0.36 -3.55
N GLN A 23 15.38 0.36 -3.48
CA GLN A 23 15.41 1.64 -2.78
C GLN A 23 14.51 2.66 -3.44
N GLN A 24 14.51 2.70 -4.77
CA GLN A 24 13.62 3.59 -5.50
C GLN A 24 12.16 3.24 -5.22
N PHE A 25 11.85 1.95 -5.19
CA PHE A 25 10.50 1.51 -4.88
C PHE A 25 10.08 1.95 -3.48
N GLN A 26 10.96 1.78 -2.50
CA GLN A 26 10.67 2.21 -1.13
C GLN A 26 10.47 3.71 -1.03
N GLN A 27 11.24 4.48 -1.78
CA GLN A 27 11.05 5.93 -1.85
C GLN A 27 9.70 6.26 -2.48
N GLN A 28 9.34 5.55 -3.54
CA GLN A 28 8.05 5.74 -4.18
C GLN A 28 6.89 5.42 -3.24
N LEU A 29 7.07 4.44 -2.37
CA LEU A 29 6.03 4.11 -1.39
C LEU A 29 5.68 5.30 -0.52
N GLY A 30 6.67 6.11 -0.15
CA GLY A 30 6.42 7.31 0.64
C GLY A 30 5.59 8.35 -0.10
N HIS A 31 5.61 8.33 -1.43
CA HIS A 31 4.84 9.26 -2.27
C HIS A 31 3.46 8.72 -2.63
N ILE A 32 3.22 7.43 -2.43
CA ILE A 32 1.89 6.87 -2.62
C ILE A 32 1.05 7.31 -1.43
N VAL A 33 -0.08 7.94 -1.71
CA VAL A 33 -0.98 8.39 -0.65
C VAL A 33 -2.40 7.97 -0.98
N ALA A 34 -3.18 7.75 0.06
CA ALA A 34 -4.61 7.50 -0.08
C ALA A 34 -5.32 8.30 1.00
N GLU A 35 -6.47 8.81 0.65
CA GLU A 35 -7.27 9.62 1.54
C GLU A 35 -8.67 9.06 1.57
N ALA A 36 -9.24 8.92 2.76
CA ALA A 36 -10.58 8.42 2.92
C ALA A 36 -11.36 9.37 3.81
N THR A 37 -12.59 9.67 3.40
CA THR A 37 -13.49 10.52 4.14
C THR A 37 -14.73 9.72 4.50
N VAL A 38 -15.12 9.76 5.74
CA VAL A 38 -16.27 9.02 6.26
C VAL A 38 -17.22 9.94 6.99
N GLY A 39 -18.43 9.45 7.24
CA GLY A 39 -19.41 10.20 8.01
C GLY A 39 -19.92 11.45 7.28
N GLY A 40 -19.94 11.43 5.95
CA GLY A 40 -20.40 12.57 5.20
C GLY A 40 -19.49 13.79 5.30
N GLY A 41 -18.22 13.58 5.55
CA GLY A 41 -17.25 14.66 5.68
C GLY A 41 -16.77 14.90 7.10
N TYR A 42 -17.22 14.10 8.05
CA TYR A 42 -16.85 14.30 9.45
C TYR A 42 -15.40 13.99 9.73
N VAL A 43 -14.86 12.94 9.12
CA VAL A 43 -13.48 12.54 9.37
C VAL A 43 -12.80 12.22 8.05
N THR A 44 -11.61 12.77 7.86
CA THR A 44 -10.76 12.46 6.71
C THR A 44 -9.41 11.98 7.23
N ALA A 45 -8.97 10.81 6.75
CA ALA A 45 -7.68 10.25 7.10
C ALA A 45 -6.84 10.11 5.85
N LYS A 46 -5.55 10.43 5.96
CA LYS A 46 -4.59 10.32 4.87
C LYS A 46 -3.44 9.43 5.32
N VAL A 47 -3.14 8.42 4.51
CA VAL A 47 -2.06 7.49 4.80
C VAL A 47 -1.12 7.42 3.60
N ASN A 48 0.12 7.01 3.84
CA ASN A 48 1.09 6.83 2.78
C ASN A 48 1.37 5.34 2.54
N GLY A 49 2.19 5.05 1.53
CA GLY A 49 2.53 3.68 1.16
C GLY A 49 3.40 2.96 2.17
N ARG A 50 3.91 3.65 3.16
CA ARG A 50 4.61 3.02 4.28
C ARG A 50 3.65 2.63 5.39
N LEU A 51 2.34 2.76 5.13
CA LEU A 51 1.27 2.45 6.06
C LEU A 51 1.31 3.34 7.30
N GLU A 52 1.68 4.59 7.09
CA GLU A 52 1.69 5.59 8.14
C GLU A 52 0.52 6.53 7.97
N LEU A 53 -0.15 6.86 9.06
CA LEU A 53 -1.16 7.90 9.06
C LEU A 53 -0.44 9.24 9.07
N VAL A 54 -0.59 10.02 8.00
CA VAL A 54 0.15 11.27 7.84
C VAL A 54 -0.70 12.50 8.07
N ASP A 55 -2.02 12.37 8.02
CA ASP A 55 -2.92 13.48 8.30
C ASP A 55 -4.26 12.95 8.77
N LEU A 56 -4.88 13.66 9.69
CA LEU A 56 -6.19 13.33 10.19
C LEU A 56 -6.94 14.63 10.44
N ARG A 57 -8.13 14.73 9.85
CA ARG A 57 -8.96 15.94 9.99
C ARG A 57 -10.32 15.57 10.53
N LEU A 58 -10.75 16.32 11.50
CA LEU A 58 -12.07 16.22 12.07
C LEU A 58 -12.82 17.51 11.76
N SER A 59 -14.05 17.39 11.28
CA SER A 59 -14.84 18.58 10.99
C SER A 59 -15.28 19.26 12.27
N GLU A 60 -15.51 20.56 12.18
CA GLU A 60 -16.03 21.30 13.33
C GLU A 60 -17.43 20.83 13.71
N GLU A 61 -18.21 20.42 12.73
CA GLU A 61 -19.55 19.90 12.97
C GLU A 61 -19.50 18.63 13.81
N LEU A 62 -18.55 17.74 13.53
CA LEU A 62 -18.38 16.54 14.34
C LEU A 62 -18.01 16.89 15.77
N LEU A 63 -17.08 17.82 15.93
CA LEU A 63 -16.65 18.26 17.26
C LEU A 63 -17.80 18.88 18.03
N ALA A 64 -18.67 19.62 17.34
CA ALA A 64 -19.81 20.25 17.95
C ALA A 64 -20.83 19.26 18.48
N LEU A 65 -20.88 18.05 17.94
CA LEU A 65 -21.81 17.03 18.42
C LEU A 65 -21.45 16.50 19.80
N GLN A 66 -20.20 16.65 20.21
CA GLN A 66 -19.69 16.16 21.49
C GLN A 66 -20.01 14.69 21.74
N ASP A 67 -19.99 13.91 20.67
CA ASP A 67 -20.23 12.48 20.71
C ASP A 67 -18.91 11.75 20.54
N ARG A 68 -18.28 11.45 21.66
CA ARG A 68 -16.95 10.85 21.68
C ARG A 68 -16.94 9.48 21.01
N GLU A 69 -17.95 8.66 21.29
CA GLU A 69 -18.00 7.32 20.74
C GLU A 69 -18.12 7.35 19.21
N MET A 70 -18.97 8.25 18.70
CA MET A 70 -19.08 8.43 17.26
C MET A 70 -17.76 8.89 16.64
N MET A 71 -17.05 9.83 17.29
CA MET A 71 -15.75 10.28 16.82
C MET A 71 -14.77 9.12 16.73
N GLU A 72 -14.68 8.32 17.77
CA GLU A 72 -13.75 7.19 17.82
C GLU A 72 -14.07 6.21 16.70
N ASP A 73 -15.33 5.87 16.52
CA ASP A 73 -15.74 4.92 15.48
C ASP A 73 -15.44 5.46 14.09
N LEU A 74 -15.70 6.73 13.84
CA LEU A 74 -15.44 7.32 12.53
C LEU A 74 -13.93 7.42 12.24
N ILE A 75 -13.13 7.73 13.26
CA ILE A 75 -11.68 7.78 13.07
C ILE A 75 -11.16 6.39 12.68
N VAL A 76 -11.58 5.35 13.37
CA VAL A 76 -11.19 3.99 13.05
C VAL A 76 -11.60 3.63 11.62
N ALA A 77 -12.83 3.97 11.24
CA ALA A 77 -13.34 3.66 9.90
C ALA A 77 -12.53 4.40 8.83
N ALA A 78 -12.24 5.68 9.04
CA ALA A 78 -11.50 6.48 8.06
C ALA A 78 -10.08 5.95 7.88
N VAL A 79 -9.39 5.66 8.97
CA VAL A 79 -8.02 5.15 8.92
C VAL A 79 -7.98 3.80 8.21
N ASN A 80 -8.86 2.89 8.57
CA ASN A 80 -8.89 1.56 7.96
C ASN A 80 -9.24 1.62 6.48
N GLN A 81 -10.15 2.49 6.10
CA GLN A 81 -10.51 2.66 4.70
C GLN A 81 -9.33 3.22 3.89
N ALA A 82 -8.63 4.20 4.44
CA ALA A 82 -7.45 4.77 3.78
C ALA A 82 -6.34 3.73 3.66
N LEU A 83 -6.13 2.92 4.70
CA LEU A 83 -5.13 1.85 4.65
C LEU A 83 -5.49 0.82 3.58
N SER A 84 -6.75 0.46 3.46
CA SER A 84 -7.20 -0.47 2.43
C SER A 84 -6.91 0.07 1.04
N GLN A 85 -7.19 1.34 0.81
CA GLN A 85 -6.93 1.98 -0.47
C GLN A 85 -5.44 2.04 -0.79
N VAL A 86 -4.60 2.38 0.19
CA VAL A 86 -3.17 2.50 -0.06
C VAL A 86 -2.54 1.14 -0.31
N ARG A 87 -3.02 0.09 0.35
CA ARG A 87 -2.54 -1.27 0.08
C ARG A 87 -2.82 -1.68 -1.35
N GLN A 88 -3.96 -1.31 -1.88
CA GLN A 88 -4.30 -1.59 -3.26
C GLN A 88 -3.35 -0.86 -4.21
N ARG A 89 -3.06 0.41 -3.93
CA ARG A 89 -2.12 1.18 -4.74
C ARG A 89 -0.71 0.62 -4.67
N ILE A 90 -0.29 0.15 -3.49
CA ILE A 90 1.01 -0.50 -3.35
C ILE A 90 1.08 -1.74 -4.23
N ALA A 91 0.03 -2.55 -4.24
CA ALA A 91 -0.01 -3.74 -5.06
C ALA A 91 0.08 -3.40 -6.55
N GLU A 92 -0.60 -2.35 -6.98
CA GLU A 92 -0.54 -1.89 -8.37
C GLU A 92 0.87 -1.42 -8.74
N GLU A 93 1.51 -0.66 -7.86
CA GLU A 93 2.87 -0.20 -8.12
C GLU A 93 3.87 -1.34 -8.11
N GLY A 94 3.67 -2.33 -7.23
CA GLY A 94 4.49 -3.53 -7.21
C GLY A 94 4.36 -4.33 -8.49
N ALA A 95 3.15 -4.42 -9.05
CA ALA A 95 2.92 -5.10 -10.31
C ALA A 95 3.61 -4.38 -11.46
N LYS A 96 3.57 -3.05 -11.47
CA LYS A 96 4.28 -2.26 -12.48
C LYS A 96 5.78 -2.49 -12.39
N MET A 97 6.32 -2.50 -11.19
CA MET A 97 7.74 -2.75 -10.97
C MET A 97 8.13 -4.13 -11.46
N ALA A 98 7.31 -5.15 -11.17
CA ALA A 98 7.57 -6.51 -11.64
C ALA A 98 7.60 -6.56 -13.16
N THR A 99 6.69 -5.86 -13.83
CA THR A 99 6.67 -5.79 -15.29
C THR A 99 7.94 -5.12 -15.82
N GLN A 100 8.37 -4.03 -15.20
CA GLN A 100 9.57 -3.32 -15.61
C GLN A 100 10.82 -4.16 -15.45
N LEU A 101 10.86 -5.03 -14.45
CA LEU A 101 11.97 -5.93 -14.21
C LEU A 101 11.92 -7.18 -15.08
N GLY A 102 10.86 -7.35 -15.86
CA GLY A 102 10.67 -8.53 -16.68
C GLY A 102 10.28 -9.77 -15.89
N LEU A 103 9.79 -9.59 -14.69
CA LEU A 103 9.33 -10.71 -13.88
C LEU A 103 8.00 -11.23 -14.40
N PRO A 104 7.77 -12.56 -14.31
CA PRO A 104 6.50 -13.11 -14.79
C PRO A 104 5.33 -12.57 -13.97
N ILE A 105 4.32 -12.16 -14.70
CA ILE A 105 3.08 -11.65 -14.09
C ILE A 105 2.33 -12.78 -13.39
N GLY A 106 2.69 -14.03 -13.72
CA GLY A 106 2.05 -15.20 -13.14
C GLY A 106 2.20 -15.36 -11.64
N LEU A 107 2.98 -14.51 -10.98
CA LEU A 107 3.09 -14.54 -9.54
C LEU A 107 1.74 -14.31 -8.86
N GLY A 108 0.85 -13.61 -9.50
CA GLY A 108 -0.50 -13.41 -8.99
C GLY A 108 -1.30 -14.69 -8.89
N GLY A 109 -0.91 -15.75 -9.60
CA GLY A 109 -1.55 -17.04 -9.53
C GLY A 109 -1.02 -17.94 -8.43
N LEU A 110 0.02 -17.52 -7.73
CA LEU A 110 0.56 -18.31 -6.62
C LEU A 110 -0.31 -18.16 -5.38
N PRO A 111 -0.41 -19.24 -4.57
CA PRO A 111 -1.15 -19.14 -3.32
C PRO A 111 -0.58 -18.04 -2.43
N GLY A 112 -1.44 -17.19 -1.94
CA GLY A 112 -1.05 -16.09 -1.09
C GLY A 112 -0.67 -14.81 -1.81
N PHE A 113 -0.52 -14.85 -3.13
CA PHE A 113 -0.18 -13.67 -3.92
C PHE A 113 -1.34 -13.19 -4.79
N GLY A 114 -2.37 -13.98 -4.94
CA GLY A 114 -3.52 -13.60 -5.71
C GLY A 114 -4.37 -12.56 -4.99
N PRO A 115 -5.19 -11.81 -5.74
CA PRO A 115 -6.11 -10.87 -5.10
C PRO A 115 -7.12 -11.62 -4.23
N PRO A 116 -7.52 -11.05 -3.09
CA PRO A 116 -8.47 -11.73 -2.21
C PRO A 116 -9.84 -11.95 -2.83
N SER A 117 -10.15 -11.21 -3.86
CA SER A 117 -11.42 -11.37 -4.58
C SER A 117 -11.43 -12.58 -5.50
N GLY A 118 -10.37 -13.33 -5.56
CA GLY A 118 -10.26 -14.50 -6.42
C GLY A 118 -11.04 -15.69 -5.93
N GLN A 119 -11.92 -15.49 -4.99
CA GLN A 119 -12.71 -16.58 -4.49
C GLN A 119 -13.72 -17.03 -5.37
#